data_15df44a54a922b4546dda023c93789a9
#
_entry.id   15df44a54a922b4546dda023c93789a9
#
_cell.length_a   1.000
_cell.length_b   1.000
_cell.length_c   1.000
_cell.angle_alpha   90.00
_cell.angle_beta   90.00
_cell.angle_gamma   90.00
#
_symmetry.space_group_name_H-M   'P 1'
#
loop_
_entity.id
_entity.type
_entity.pdbx_description
1 polymer ?
#
loop_
_entity_poly.entity_id
_entity_poly.type
_entity_poly.pdbx_seq_one_letter_code
_entity_poly.pdbx_strand_id
1 'polypeptide(L)'
;TTGVDLTSVQKTNLESALAPYKVASITPVVVDAETTSLILGITIMYDTSSTTYTGAQIESLVATTISNYSNNELETFNTPFRHSKVLGLIDNTDSSILNSVATVTMGKLFTPTLSSSTSYNLNFNNRFYNPVSGYNAAGGGVIASTGFYLNSVTTTEYFFDDDGVGNLRIYYLVSGVRTYINNTAGTVDYEKGKITINSIVITGV
;
A
#
# COMPACT_ATOMS: atom_id res chain seq x y z
N THR A 1 -11.20 -1.24 -8.49
CA THR A 1 -12.17 -0.22 -8.05
C THR A 1 -11.94 0.04 -6.59
N THR A 2 -11.41 1.19 -6.27
CA THR A 2 -11.39 1.69 -4.90
C THR A 2 -12.84 1.83 -4.45
N GLY A 3 -13.24 1.12 -3.39
CA GLY A 3 -14.53 1.34 -2.75
C GLY A 3 -14.67 2.84 -2.50
N VAL A 4 -15.80 3.42 -2.89
CA VAL A 4 -16.04 4.85 -2.66
C VAL A 4 -16.31 5.02 -1.17
N ASP A 5 -15.43 5.74 -0.49
CA ASP A 5 -15.65 6.10 0.91
C ASP A 5 -16.96 6.85 1.07
N LEU A 6 -17.68 6.60 2.17
CA LEU A 6 -18.89 7.33 2.48
C LEU A 6 -18.58 8.81 2.68
N THR A 7 -19.37 9.67 2.08
CA THR A 7 -19.28 11.10 2.35
C THR A 7 -19.61 11.39 3.82
N SER A 8 -19.16 12.50 4.36
CA SER A 8 -19.48 12.93 5.73
C SER A 8 -20.98 13.00 5.98
N VAL A 9 -21.76 13.42 4.97
CA VAL A 9 -23.25 13.46 5.04
C VAL A 9 -23.84 12.06 5.13
N GLN A 10 -23.33 11.10 4.34
CA GLN A 10 -23.80 9.71 4.40
C GLN A 10 -23.46 9.05 5.75
N LYS A 11 -22.27 9.31 6.30
CA LYS A 11 -21.88 8.84 7.64
C LYS A 11 -22.82 9.40 8.71
N THR A 12 -23.05 10.71 8.72
CA THR A 12 -23.98 11.36 9.67
C THR A 12 -25.39 10.83 9.55
N ASN A 13 -25.89 10.59 8.33
CA ASN A 13 -27.22 10.00 8.12
C ASN A 13 -27.29 8.58 8.68
N LEU A 14 -26.25 7.76 8.49
CA LEU A 14 -26.18 6.41 9.03
C LEU A 14 -26.10 6.41 10.56
N GLU A 15 -25.27 7.27 11.14
CA GLU A 15 -25.18 7.45 12.60
C GLU A 15 -26.53 7.88 13.19
N SER A 16 -27.23 8.79 12.53
CA SER A 16 -28.57 9.25 12.92
C SER A 16 -29.59 8.12 12.84
N ALA A 17 -29.54 7.28 11.79
CA ALA A 17 -30.40 6.12 11.65
C ALA A 17 -30.15 5.05 12.72
N LEU A 18 -28.91 4.92 13.18
CA LEU A 18 -28.51 4.00 14.26
C LEU A 18 -28.83 4.53 15.67
N ALA A 19 -28.98 5.85 15.82
CA ALA A 19 -29.20 6.49 17.12
C ALA A 19 -30.39 5.92 17.92
N PRO A 20 -31.55 5.55 17.32
CA PRO A 20 -32.68 4.95 18.06
C PRO A 20 -32.39 3.57 18.64
N TYR A 21 -31.39 2.84 18.08
CA TYR A 21 -31.06 1.48 18.46
C TYR A 21 -29.87 1.41 19.44
N LYS A 22 -29.28 2.55 19.79
CA LYS A 22 -28.17 2.60 20.74
C LYS A 22 -28.65 2.32 22.18
N VAL A 23 -27.82 1.58 22.92
CA VAL A 23 -27.98 1.48 24.38
C VAL A 23 -27.44 2.74 25.03
N ALA A 24 -27.98 3.13 26.18
CA ALA A 24 -27.49 4.28 26.96
C ALA A 24 -25.96 4.19 27.13
N SER A 25 -25.26 5.28 26.85
CA SER A 25 -23.80 5.42 26.89
C SER A 25 -23.01 4.87 25.69
N ILE A 26 -23.65 4.30 24.67
CA ILE A 26 -22.99 3.89 23.42
C ILE A 26 -23.34 4.87 22.32
N THR A 27 -22.33 5.50 21.71
CA THR A 27 -22.52 6.36 20.54
C THR A 27 -21.97 5.63 19.31
N PRO A 28 -22.80 5.32 18.30
CA PRO A 28 -22.31 4.74 17.06
C PRO A 28 -21.45 5.76 16.31
N VAL A 29 -20.31 5.33 15.80
CA VAL A 29 -19.42 6.13 14.94
C VAL A 29 -19.16 5.34 13.68
N VAL A 30 -19.40 5.97 12.53
CA VAL A 30 -19.15 5.39 11.21
C VAL A 30 -17.78 5.82 10.72
N VAL A 31 -16.88 4.86 10.56
CA VAL A 31 -15.52 5.07 10.05
C VAL A 31 -15.34 4.38 8.70
N ASP A 32 -14.45 4.91 7.87
CA ASP A 32 -14.09 4.24 6.63
C ASP A 32 -13.26 2.99 6.92
N ALA A 33 -13.35 2.01 6.03
CA ALA A 33 -12.53 0.82 6.11
C ALA A 33 -11.05 1.18 5.82
N GLU A 34 -10.14 0.68 6.64
CA GLU A 34 -8.71 0.75 6.33
C GLU A 34 -8.39 -0.24 5.20
N THR A 35 -7.96 0.28 4.05
CA THR A 35 -7.59 -0.53 2.89
C THR A 35 -6.07 -0.63 2.76
N THR A 36 -5.59 -1.81 2.35
CA THR A 36 -4.21 -2.04 1.94
C THR A 36 -4.24 -2.49 0.48
N SER A 37 -3.59 -1.74 -0.40
CA SER A 37 -3.48 -2.08 -1.81
C SER A 37 -2.37 -3.11 -2.02
N LEU A 38 -2.58 -4.03 -2.96
CA LEU A 38 -1.55 -4.94 -3.42
C LEU A 38 -1.04 -4.47 -4.78
N ILE A 39 0.25 -4.26 -4.87
CA ILE A 39 0.96 -3.88 -6.10
C ILE A 39 1.66 -5.12 -6.62
N LEU A 40 1.27 -5.57 -7.81
CA LEU A 40 1.79 -6.77 -8.43
C LEU A 40 2.75 -6.39 -9.57
N GLY A 41 4.00 -6.85 -9.49
CA GLY A 41 4.92 -6.85 -10.62
C GLY A 41 4.91 -8.23 -11.27
N ILE A 42 4.32 -8.36 -12.48
CA ILE A 42 4.09 -9.64 -13.14
C ILE A 42 4.98 -9.75 -14.36
N THR A 43 5.68 -10.87 -14.50
CA THR A 43 6.41 -11.25 -15.70
C THR A 43 5.83 -12.55 -16.23
N ILE A 44 5.51 -12.57 -17.52
CA ILE A 44 4.86 -13.71 -18.21
C ILE A 44 5.77 -14.19 -19.33
N MET A 45 5.98 -15.50 -19.39
CA MET A 45 6.59 -16.18 -20.53
C MET A 45 5.50 -16.91 -21.30
N TYR A 46 5.37 -16.64 -22.59
CA TYR A 46 4.35 -17.25 -23.44
C TYR A 46 4.94 -17.72 -24.78
N ASP A 47 4.31 -18.71 -25.39
CA ASP A 47 4.70 -19.25 -26.70
C ASP A 47 3.98 -18.50 -27.82
N THR A 48 4.74 -17.75 -28.60
CA THR A 48 4.23 -16.98 -29.73
C THR A 48 3.71 -17.83 -30.90
N SER A 49 4.07 -19.12 -30.94
CA SER A 49 3.57 -20.04 -31.96
C SER A 49 2.20 -20.66 -31.61
N SER A 50 1.82 -20.60 -30.34
CA SER A 50 0.58 -21.18 -29.82
C SER A 50 -0.56 -20.17 -29.67
N THR A 51 -0.36 -18.92 -30.05
CA THR A 51 -1.36 -17.84 -29.94
C THR A 51 -1.31 -16.90 -31.13
N THR A 52 -2.46 -16.28 -31.42
CA THR A 52 -2.57 -15.16 -32.37
C THR A 52 -2.49 -13.81 -31.66
N TYR A 53 -2.45 -13.80 -30.34
CA TYR A 53 -2.38 -12.58 -29.55
C TYR A 53 -0.95 -12.00 -29.56
N THR A 54 -0.87 -10.69 -29.59
CA THR A 54 0.38 -9.96 -29.35
C THR A 54 0.69 -9.91 -27.85
N GLY A 55 1.93 -9.62 -27.46
CA GLY A 55 2.31 -9.45 -26.05
C GLY A 55 1.42 -8.44 -25.31
N ALA A 56 1.10 -7.30 -25.92
CA ALA A 56 0.19 -6.31 -25.35
C ALA A 56 -1.25 -6.83 -25.14
N GLN A 57 -1.72 -7.72 -26.00
CA GLN A 57 -3.02 -8.35 -25.82
C GLN A 57 -3.01 -9.37 -24.68
N ILE A 58 -1.95 -10.18 -24.55
CA ILE A 58 -1.77 -11.08 -23.39
C ILE A 58 -1.70 -10.29 -22.08
N GLU A 59 -0.94 -9.19 -22.04
CA GLU A 59 -0.90 -8.29 -20.88
C GLU A 59 -2.30 -7.77 -20.51
N SER A 60 -3.08 -7.33 -21.50
CA SER A 60 -4.45 -6.83 -21.30
C SER A 60 -5.39 -7.92 -20.75
N LEU A 61 -5.29 -9.14 -21.26
CA LEU A 61 -6.07 -10.28 -20.77
C LEU A 61 -5.72 -10.58 -19.31
N VAL A 62 -4.43 -10.64 -18.98
CA VAL A 62 -3.97 -10.88 -17.61
C VAL A 62 -4.39 -9.75 -16.68
N ALA A 63 -4.26 -8.49 -17.09
CA ALA A 63 -4.74 -7.34 -16.32
C ALA A 63 -6.25 -7.43 -16.02
N THR A 64 -7.04 -7.86 -17.00
CA THR A 64 -8.48 -8.10 -16.83
C THR A 64 -8.74 -9.25 -15.84
N THR A 65 -8.02 -10.35 -15.93
CA THR A 65 -8.13 -11.48 -15.01
C THR A 65 -7.83 -11.05 -13.56
N ILE A 66 -6.76 -10.30 -13.35
CA ILE A 66 -6.39 -9.79 -12.02
C ILE A 66 -7.43 -8.79 -11.49
N SER A 67 -7.93 -7.89 -12.35
CA SER A 67 -8.99 -6.96 -11.97
C SER A 67 -10.28 -7.68 -11.53
N ASN A 68 -10.67 -8.71 -12.26
CA ASN A 68 -11.82 -9.54 -11.91
C ASN A 68 -11.61 -10.27 -10.56
N TYR A 69 -10.41 -10.80 -10.33
CA TYR A 69 -10.07 -11.41 -9.04
C TYR A 69 -10.12 -10.40 -7.89
N SER A 70 -9.59 -9.18 -8.08
CA SER A 70 -9.69 -8.11 -7.10
C SER A 70 -11.14 -7.80 -6.77
N ASN A 71 -11.95 -7.49 -7.79
CA ASN A 71 -13.33 -7.04 -7.61
C ASN A 71 -14.24 -8.12 -6.99
N ASN A 72 -14.05 -9.38 -7.38
CA ASN A 72 -14.95 -10.44 -6.96
C ASN A 72 -14.56 -11.11 -5.64
N GLU A 73 -13.28 -11.07 -5.30
CA GLU A 73 -12.78 -11.85 -4.16
C GLU A 73 -12.03 -11.01 -3.12
N LEU A 74 -11.18 -10.04 -3.52
CA LEU A 74 -10.36 -9.30 -2.56
C LEU A 74 -11.07 -8.08 -1.96
N GLU A 75 -12.04 -7.49 -2.66
CA GLU A 75 -12.77 -6.31 -2.18
C GLU A 75 -13.85 -6.68 -1.14
N THR A 76 -13.52 -7.59 -0.24
CA THR A 76 -14.37 -8.01 0.88
C THR A 76 -13.58 -7.94 2.19
N PHE A 77 -14.28 -7.71 3.30
CA PHE A 77 -13.62 -7.63 4.59
C PHE A 77 -12.87 -8.91 4.94
N ASN A 78 -11.62 -8.77 5.39
CA ASN A 78 -10.79 -9.83 5.94
C ASN A 78 -10.50 -11.01 4.98
N THR A 79 -10.46 -10.74 3.67
CA THR A 79 -10.15 -11.78 2.68
C THR A 79 -8.64 -11.98 2.55
N PRO A 80 -8.15 -13.21 2.67
CA PRO A 80 -6.73 -13.48 2.54
C PRO A 80 -6.29 -13.47 1.07
N PHE A 81 -5.25 -12.70 0.76
CA PHE A 81 -4.54 -12.80 -0.50
C PHE A 81 -3.72 -14.10 -0.56
N ARG A 82 -3.81 -14.82 -1.67
CA ARG A 82 -3.04 -16.06 -1.92
C ARG A 82 -2.25 -15.93 -3.21
N HIS A 83 -0.94 -15.79 -3.09
CA HIS A 83 -0.01 -15.64 -4.21
C HIS A 83 -0.13 -16.79 -5.24
N SER A 84 -0.19 -18.04 -4.76
CA SER A 84 -0.36 -19.22 -5.64
C SER A 84 -1.65 -19.21 -6.44
N LYS A 85 -2.74 -18.67 -5.89
CA LYS A 85 -4.01 -18.51 -6.62
C LYS A 85 -3.87 -17.51 -7.74
N VAL A 86 -3.19 -16.38 -7.49
CA VAL A 86 -2.95 -15.36 -8.53
C VAL A 86 -2.12 -15.92 -9.67
N LEU A 87 -1.03 -16.64 -9.39
CA LEU A 87 -0.23 -17.29 -10.44
C LEU A 87 -1.07 -18.27 -11.24
N GLY A 88 -1.87 -19.12 -10.58
CA GLY A 88 -2.75 -20.05 -11.27
C GLY A 88 -3.82 -19.36 -12.13
N LEU A 89 -4.34 -18.19 -11.72
CA LEU A 89 -5.26 -17.40 -12.54
C LEU A 89 -4.56 -16.82 -13.77
N ILE A 90 -3.32 -16.34 -13.62
CA ILE A 90 -2.50 -15.80 -14.71
C ILE A 90 -2.20 -16.92 -15.71
N ASP A 91 -1.67 -18.04 -15.25
CA ASP A 91 -1.29 -19.18 -16.09
C ASP A 91 -2.49 -19.76 -16.87
N ASN A 92 -3.70 -19.68 -16.33
CA ASN A 92 -4.93 -20.13 -16.98
C ASN A 92 -5.63 -19.06 -17.83
N THR A 93 -5.07 -17.85 -17.95
CA THR A 93 -5.69 -16.77 -18.74
C THR A 93 -5.67 -17.07 -20.23
N ASP A 94 -4.57 -17.65 -20.72
CA ASP A 94 -4.44 -18.09 -22.10
C ASP A 94 -3.56 -19.34 -22.17
N SER A 95 -3.90 -20.28 -23.07
CA SER A 95 -3.18 -21.56 -23.23
C SER A 95 -1.74 -21.41 -23.72
N SER A 96 -1.38 -20.27 -24.27
CA SER A 96 -0.01 -19.97 -24.69
C SER A 96 0.92 -19.59 -23.54
N ILE A 97 0.38 -19.24 -22.35
CA ILE A 97 1.19 -18.88 -21.20
C ILE A 97 1.87 -20.12 -20.64
N LEU A 98 3.20 -20.11 -20.65
CA LEU A 98 4.03 -21.23 -20.21
C LEU A 98 4.41 -21.11 -18.73
N ASN A 99 4.59 -19.89 -18.25
CA ASN A 99 5.00 -19.60 -16.87
C ASN A 99 4.75 -18.15 -16.52
N SER A 100 4.43 -17.89 -15.27
CA SER A 100 4.35 -16.54 -14.70
C SER A 100 5.13 -16.41 -13.39
N VAL A 101 5.67 -15.24 -13.17
CA VAL A 101 6.31 -14.84 -11.90
C VAL A 101 5.68 -13.54 -11.45
N ALA A 102 5.28 -13.47 -10.19
CA ALA A 102 4.75 -12.25 -9.60
C ALA A 102 5.50 -11.85 -8.33
N THR A 103 5.86 -10.59 -8.24
CA THR A 103 6.29 -9.94 -7.00
C THR A 103 5.10 -9.21 -6.40
N VAL A 104 4.99 -9.20 -5.07
CA VAL A 104 3.88 -8.57 -4.35
C VAL A 104 4.42 -7.55 -3.38
N THR A 105 3.95 -6.31 -3.49
CA THR A 105 4.25 -5.23 -2.57
C THR A 105 2.94 -4.70 -1.99
N MET A 106 2.92 -4.43 -0.69
CA MET A 106 1.77 -3.78 -0.05
C MET A 106 1.94 -2.27 -0.14
N GLY A 107 0.88 -1.58 -0.53
CA GLY A 107 0.81 -0.12 -0.57
C GLY A 107 -0.32 0.41 0.30
N LYS A 108 -0.11 1.57 0.91
CA LYS A 108 -1.15 2.31 1.61
C LYS A 108 -1.08 3.77 1.22
N LEU A 109 -2.21 4.29 0.73
CA LEU A 109 -2.35 5.70 0.46
C LEU A 109 -2.93 6.39 1.70
N PHE A 110 -2.36 7.49 2.11
CA PHE A 110 -2.94 8.37 3.12
C PHE A 110 -2.78 9.83 2.70
N THR A 111 -3.71 10.68 3.11
CA THR A 111 -3.68 12.11 2.83
C THR A 111 -3.14 12.84 4.06
N PRO A 112 -1.95 13.43 4.01
CA PRO A 112 -1.41 14.17 5.15
C PRO A 112 -2.15 15.49 5.37
N THR A 113 -2.23 15.92 6.63
CA THR A 113 -2.65 17.28 6.98
C THR A 113 -1.51 18.22 6.65
N LEU A 114 -1.67 19.05 5.62
CA LEU A 114 -0.61 19.92 5.16
C LEU A 114 -0.36 21.08 6.12
N SER A 115 0.90 21.51 6.23
CA SER A 115 1.37 22.67 7.01
C SER A 115 1.01 22.61 8.50
N SER A 116 0.77 21.42 9.02
CA SER A 116 0.47 21.17 10.43
C SER A 116 1.38 20.06 10.97
N SER A 117 1.85 20.24 12.20
CA SER A 117 2.67 19.24 12.89
C SER A 117 1.78 18.08 13.34
N THR A 118 1.82 16.97 12.62
CA THR A 118 0.90 15.84 12.81
C THR A 118 1.68 14.52 12.85
N SER A 119 1.25 13.61 13.72
CA SER A 119 1.75 12.22 13.78
C SER A 119 0.78 11.29 13.07
N TYR A 120 1.30 10.25 12.40
CA TYR A 120 0.50 9.31 11.64
C TYR A 120 0.78 7.88 12.07
N ASN A 121 -0.27 7.05 12.05
CA ASN A 121 -0.18 5.60 12.24
C ASN A 121 -0.74 4.90 11.01
N LEU A 122 0.07 4.10 10.34
CA LEU A 122 -0.30 3.34 9.18
C LEU A 122 -0.28 1.86 9.56
N ASN A 123 -1.45 1.21 9.56
CA ASN A 123 -1.59 -0.21 9.85
C ASN A 123 -1.83 -0.96 8.54
N PHE A 124 -0.93 -1.86 8.19
CA PHE A 124 -1.08 -2.75 7.03
C PHE A 124 -1.82 -4.03 7.41
N ASN A 125 -1.94 -4.31 8.72
CA ASN A 125 -2.56 -5.52 9.26
C ASN A 125 -1.94 -6.82 8.70
N ASN A 126 -0.71 -6.73 8.23
CA ASN A 126 0.06 -7.85 7.72
C ASN A 126 1.56 -7.60 7.97
N ARG A 127 2.26 -8.65 8.34
CA ARG A 127 3.70 -8.62 8.63
C ARG A 127 4.51 -8.09 7.44
N PHE A 128 5.51 -7.26 7.70
CA PHE A 128 6.51 -6.88 6.70
C PHE A 128 7.63 -7.91 6.62
N TYR A 129 8.16 -8.09 5.42
CA TYR A 129 9.27 -9.01 5.19
C TYR A 129 10.58 -8.42 5.72
N ASN A 130 10.98 -8.85 6.92
CA ASN A 130 12.25 -8.48 7.54
C ASN A 130 12.86 -9.75 8.17
N PRO A 131 13.58 -10.57 7.37
CA PRO A 131 14.02 -11.90 7.79
C PRO A 131 15.11 -11.88 8.87
N VAL A 132 15.90 -10.80 8.92
CA VAL A 132 16.98 -10.62 9.89
C VAL A 132 17.08 -9.14 10.29
N SER A 133 17.54 -8.89 11.51
CA SER A 133 17.78 -7.53 12.01
C SER A 133 18.77 -6.78 11.09
N GLY A 134 18.42 -5.56 10.68
CA GLY A 134 19.21 -4.76 9.74
C GLY A 134 19.08 -5.19 8.27
N TYR A 135 18.06 -5.99 7.93
CA TYR A 135 17.83 -6.44 6.56
C TYR A 135 17.76 -5.24 5.60
N ASN A 136 18.61 -5.29 4.56
CA ASN A 136 18.68 -4.28 3.51
C ASN A 136 18.86 -2.83 4.02
N ALA A 137 19.43 -2.62 5.21
CA ALA A 137 19.54 -1.29 5.83
C ALA A 137 20.25 -0.24 4.95
N ALA A 138 21.29 -0.65 4.22
CA ALA A 138 22.02 0.21 3.28
C ALA A 138 21.19 0.54 2.02
N GLY A 139 20.29 -0.36 1.61
CA GLY A 139 19.38 -0.20 0.48
C GLY A 139 18.06 0.50 0.84
N GLY A 140 17.86 0.90 2.11
CA GLY A 140 16.64 1.56 2.59
C GLY A 140 15.61 0.62 3.22
N GLY A 141 16.01 -0.55 3.67
CA GLY A 141 15.14 -1.51 4.36
C GLY A 141 14.06 -2.09 3.46
N VAL A 142 12.85 -2.14 3.96
CA VAL A 142 11.66 -2.72 3.28
C VAL A 142 10.54 -1.68 3.08
N ILE A 143 10.67 -0.50 3.66
CA ILE A 143 9.72 0.59 3.52
C ILE A 143 10.21 1.56 2.45
N ALA A 144 9.30 2.03 1.62
CA ALA A 144 9.54 3.12 0.67
C ALA A 144 8.29 3.99 0.58
N SER A 145 8.48 5.29 0.37
CA SER A 145 7.37 6.21 0.10
C SER A 145 7.52 6.87 -1.28
N THR A 146 6.44 7.45 -1.76
CA THR A 146 6.51 8.54 -2.75
C THR A 146 7.16 9.77 -2.11
N GLY A 147 7.57 10.72 -2.94
CA GLY A 147 8.18 11.95 -2.47
C GLY A 147 7.17 12.91 -1.80
N PHE A 148 7.66 13.74 -0.89
CA PHE A 148 6.90 14.77 -0.21
C PHE A 148 7.79 15.97 0.12
N TYR A 149 7.16 17.10 0.46
CA TYR A 149 7.87 18.34 0.82
C TYR A 149 7.72 18.65 2.31
N LEU A 150 8.78 19.17 2.93
CA LEU A 150 8.83 19.49 4.35
C LEU A 150 9.05 20.99 4.59
N ASN A 151 8.41 21.51 5.63
CA ASN A 151 8.68 22.85 6.18
C ASN A 151 8.69 23.97 5.12
N SER A 152 7.79 23.89 4.15
CA SER A 152 7.66 24.83 3.02
C SER A 152 8.86 24.87 2.07
N VAL A 153 9.76 23.89 2.12
CA VAL A 153 10.82 23.69 1.13
C VAL A 153 10.26 22.92 -0.05
N THR A 154 10.07 23.59 -1.19
CA THR A 154 9.48 23.00 -2.42
C THR A 154 10.52 22.60 -3.45
N THR A 155 11.81 22.83 -3.17
CA THR A 155 12.92 22.53 -4.09
C THR A 155 13.58 21.19 -3.82
N THR A 156 13.31 20.58 -2.66
CA THR A 156 13.89 19.30 -2.24
C THR A 156 12.75 18.34 -1.89
N GLU A 157 12.69 17.26 -2.59
CA GLU A 157 11.75 16.17 -2.35
C GLU A 157 12.36 15.19 -1.35
N TYR A 158 11.60 14.83 -0.32
CA TYR A 158 11.99 13.93 0.74
C TYR A 158 11.24 12.60 0.63
N PHE A 159 11.84 11.56 1.17
CA PHE A 159 11.30 10.19 1.13
C PHE A 159 11.45 9.53 2.49
N PHE A 160 10.56 8.59 2.78
CA PHE A 160 10.72 7.67 3.90
C PHE A 160 11.38 6.37 3.45
N ASP A 161 12.23 5.84 4.32
CA ASP A 161 12.72 4.46 4.30
C ASP A 161 12.92 3.94 5.73
N ASP A 162 13.41 2.72 5.91
CA ASP A 162 13.70 2.15 7.22
C ASP A 162 15.14 1.62 7.31
N ASP A 163 15.63 1.41 8.54
CA ASP A 163 16.98 0.92 8.81
C ASP A 163 17.07 -0.60 9.02
N GLY A 164 15.96 -1.32 8.86
CA GLY A 164 15.88 -2.76 9.10
C GLY A 164 15.87 -3.18 10.57
N VAL A 165 15.98 -2.23 11.52
CA VAL A 165 15.96 -2.50 12.98
C VAL A 165 14.82 -1.79 13.71
N GLY A 166 13.90 -1.18 12.97
CA GLY A 166 12.67 -0.61 13.53
C GLY A 166 12.59 0.92 13.52
N ASN A 167 13.59 1.63 12.99
CA ASN A 167 13.49 3.08 12.85
C ASN A 167 13.05 3.47 11.44
N LEU A 168 12.09 4.37 11.36
CA LEU A 168 11.72 5.07 10.13
C LEU A 168 12.63 6.28 9.96
N ARG A 169 13.19 6.45 8.75
CA ARG A 169 14.13 7.53 8.43
C ARG A 169 13.56 8.45 7.34
N ILE A 170 14.08 9.68 7.28
CA ILE A 170 13.80 10.62 6.19
C ILE A 170 15.10 10.93 5.47
N TYR A 171 15.07 10.86 4.14
CA TYR A 171 16.21 11.20 3.28
C TYR A 171 15.75 11.99 2.05
N TYR A 172 16.69 12.60 1.38
CA TYR A 172 16.57 13.14 0.02
C TYR A 172 17.70 12.62 -0.85
N LEU A 173 17.62 12.81 -2.15
CA LEU A 173 18.62 12.32 -3.10
C LEU A 173 19.56 13.44 -3.54
N VAL A 174 20.87 13.20 -3.42
CA VAL A 174 21.92 14.04 -3.99
C VAL A 174 22.66 13.20 -5.06
N SER A 175 22.49 13.56 -6.32
CA SER A 175 23.05 12.78 -7.45
C SER A 175 22.72 11.29 -7.36
N GLY A 176 21.49 10.94 -6.94
CA GLY A 176 21.02 9.56 -6.79
C GLY A 176 21.45 8.87 -5.48
N VAL A 177 22.21 9.53 -4.61
CA VAL A 177 22.66 8.98 -3.33
C VAL A 177 21.76 9.50 -2.20
N ARG A 178 21.33 8.59 -1.30
CA ARG A 178 20.52 8.94 -0.13
C ARG A 178 21.30 9.78 0.87
N THR A 179 20.79 10.93 1.21
CA THR A 179 21.30 11.82 2.27
C THR A 179 20.24 11.91 3.35
N TYR A 180 20.53 11.35 4.52
CA TYR A 180 19.58 11.29 5.64
C TYR A 180 19.57 12.59 6.43
N ILE A 181 18.36 13.10 6.70
CA ILE A 181 18.15 14.28 7.56
C ILE A 181 17.59 13.90 8.93
N ASN A 182 16.94 12.75 9.03
CA ASN A 182 16.40 12.23 10.28
C ASN A 182 16.42 10.69 10.26
N ASN A 183 17.11 10.09 11.22
CA ASN A 183 17.24 8.64 11.33
C ASN A 183 16.22 8.02 12.31
N THR A 184 15.38 8.85 12.96
CA THR A 184 14.38 8.44 13.95
C THR A 184 13.07 9.19 13.75
N ALA A 185 12.66 9.35 12.49
CA ALA A 185 11.43 10.06 12.12
C ALA A 185 10.17 9.32 12.55
N GLY A 186 10.31 8.06 12.94
CA GLY A 186 9.22 7.22 13.39
C GLY A 186 9.70 5.82 13.73
N THR A 187 8.76 4.89 13.84
CA THR A 187 9.04 3.48 14.14
C THR A 187 8.35 2.56 13.15
N VAL A 188 8.96 1.40 12.90
CA VAL A 188 8.42 0.32 12.07
C VAL A 188 8.32 -0.95 12.92
N ASP A 189 7.11 -1.45 13.12
CA ASP A 189 6.85 -2.75 13.72
C ASP A 189 6.62 -3.77 12.59
N TYR A 190 7.66 -4.52 12.26
CA TYR A 190 7.63 -5.48 11.14
C TYR A 190 6.67 -6.64 11.41
N GLU A 191 6.53 -7.08 12.67
CA GLU A 191 5.67 -8.20 13.03
C GLU A 191 4.19 -7.85 12.90
N LYS A 192 3.81 -6.62 13.29
CA LYS A 192 2.43 -6.15 13.18
C LYS A 192 2.12 -5.47 11.85
N GLY A 193 3.15 -5.17 11.04
CA GLY A 193 2.99 -4.38 9.81
C GLY A 193 2.47 -2.98 10.10
N LYS A 194 3.08 -2.32 11.10
CA LYS A 194 2.69 -0.98 11.52
C LYS A 194 3.83 0.01 11.35
N ILE A 195 3.53 1.17 10.77
CA ILE A 195 4.43 2.30 10.68
C ILE A 195 3.85 3.44 11.52
N THR A 196 4.65 3.97 12.43
CA THR A 196 4.31 5.20 13.17
C THR A 196 5.24 6.30 12.71
N ILE A 197 4.70 7.38 12.19
CA ILE A 197 5.42 8.58 11.81
C ILE A 197 5.29 9.57 12.98
N ASN A 198 6.41 10.02 13.53
CA ASN A 198 6.43 11.04 14.57
C ASN A 198 5.92 12.37 14.02
N SER A 199 5.65 13.33 14.90
CA SER A 199 5.16 14.64 14.52
C SER A 199 6.04 15.29 13.44
N ILE A 200 5.43 15.59 12.29
CA ILE A 200 6.09 16.08 11.09
C ILE A 200 5.21 17.15 10.41
N VAL A 201 5.84 18.13 9.78
CA VAL A 201 5.14 19.16 8.99
C VAL A 201 5.33 18.88 7.50
N ILE A 202 4.40 18.18 6.90
CA ILE A 202 4.35 17.96 5.45
C ILE A 202 3.68 19.16 4.81
N THR A 203 4.27 19.73 3.76
CA THR A 203 3.77 20.94 3.10
C THR A 203 3.34 20.72 1.66
N GLY A 204 3.59 19.52 1.12
CA GLY A 204 3.15 19.07 -0.22
C GLY A 204 3.44 17.60 -0.43
N VAL A 205 2.70 16.99 -1.35
CA VAL A 205 2.83 15.63 -1.86
C VAL A 205 2.64 15.60 -3.36
#